data_67986107243dc3302428fd1b6a18a112
#
_entry.id   67986107243dc3302428fd1b6a18a112
#
_cell.length_a   1.000
_cell.length_b   1.000
_cell.length_c   1.000
_cell.angle_alpha   90.00
_cell.angle_beta   90.00
_cell.angle_gamma   90.00
#
_symmetry.space_group_name_H-M   'P 1'
#
loop_
_entity.id
_entity.type
_entity.pdbx_description
1 polymer ?
#
loop_
_entity_poly.entity_id
_entity_poly.type
_entity_poly.pdbx_seq_one_letter_code
_entity_poly.pdbx_strand_id
1 'polypeptide(L)'
;MQQGQPMIIMGEDAQRVKDKDAQEYNISAARAVAEAVRSTLGPKGMDKMLVDSMGDVTITNDGVTILKEMDIDNPTAEMIVEVAETQEDEAGDGTTTAVAIAGELLKNAEDLLEQDIHPTAVIKGFNLASEYARQEVDEIAEPVDPDDTDLIKAVAETSMTGKGAELEKDVLADLVVRAVQAITVEADDGSHVVDLQNLKIETQTGSPAGESELLSGAVIDKDPVQDGMPTDFESANVLLLNEPIEVEEADADTSVSIEDPDQLQQFLDQEETQLREKVDRIVESGADVVFCQKGIDDMAQHFLAKEGILAVRRVKKSDLSFLKNVLGAPIVTDLDDLSADDVAVGSVSRDEEDGLFYVEGEDAHGVTLLLRGSTEHVVDELERGINDAIDVVSTTVSDGRTIAGGGAIEVELASRLRDHADSIEGREQLAVEAFADALELVPRTLAANAGLDAIDLLVDLRAAHESGDSRAGLNAFTGDVVDTFDAGVVETAHAKEQALSSATEAANLVLKIDDIISAGDLSTAGGDEEGGAPGGAGGMGGMGGGMGGMM
;
A
#
# COMPACT_ATOMS: atom_id res chain seq x y z
N MET A 1 11.39 -39.79 51.44
CA MET A 1 10.88 -39.58 50.09
C MET A 1 10.25 -38.22 50.10
N GLN A 2 10.99 -37.18 49.67
CA GLN A 2 10.46 -35.84 49.48
C GLN A 2 9.77 -35.85 48.11
N GLN A 3 8.45 -35.70 48.11
CA GLN A 3 7.70 -35.37 46.91
C GLN A 3 8.14 -33.96 46.45
N GLY A 4 8.79 -33.89 45.30
CA GLY A 4 9.04 -32.62 44.65
C GLY A 4 7.73 -31.92 44.34
N GLN A 5 7.55 -30.74 44.88
CA GLN A 5 6.47 -29.84 44.46
C GLN A 5 6.67 -29.52 42.97
N PRO A 6 5.62 -29.52 42.15
CA PRO A 6 5.73 -29.05 40.77
C PRO A 6 6.16 -27.59 40.81
N MET A 7 7.24 -27.28 40.12
CA MET A 7 7.74 -25.91 39.97
C MET A 7 6.74 -25.16 39.04
N ILE A 8 5.98 -24.26 39.62
CA ILE A 8 5.09 -23.37 38.87
C ILE A 8 6.01 -22.37 38.17
N ILE A 9 6.15 -22.48 36.85
CA ILE A 9 7.01 -21.61 36.02
C ILE A 9 6.24 -20.38 35.53
N MET A 10 4.91 -20.36 35.71
CA MET A 10 4.01 -19.29 35.24
C MET A 10 3.59 -18.39 36.38
N GLY A 11 3.43 -17.09 36.10
CA GLY A 11 2.87 -16.12 37.06
C GLY A 11 1.41 -16.46 37.41
N GLU A 12 0.92 -15.92 38.56
CA GLU A 12 -0.43 -16.22 39.06
C GLU A 12 -1.55 -15.74 38.12
N ASP A 13 -1.26 -14.82 37.17
CA ASP A 13 -2.21 -14.23 36.22
C ASP A 13 -2.09 -14.79 34.80
N ALA A 14 -1.22 -15.78 34.57
CA ALA A 14 -1.06 -16.37 33.24
C ALA A 14 -2.25 -17.27 32.89
N GLN A 15 -2.98 -16.91 31.86
CA GLN A 15 -4.01 -17.77 31.26
C GLN A 15 -3.38 -18.72 30.25
N ARG A 16 -3.82 -19.96 30.26
CA ARG A 16 -3.37 -20.97 29.31
C ARG A 16 -4.56 -21.71 28.73
N VAL A 17 -4.70 -21.66 27.41
CA VAL A 17 -5.69 -22.42 26.64
C VAL A 17 -4.93 -23.49 25.86
N LYS A 18 -5.42 -24.73 25.82
CA LYS A 18 -4.71 -25.89 25.29
C LYS A 18 -5.54 -26.73 24.35
N ASP A 19 -4.83 -27.47 23.50
CA ASP A 19 -5.40 -28.53 22.65
C ASP A 19 -6.52 -27.98 21.75
N LYS A 20 -7.65 -28.65 21.68
CA LYS A 20 -8.79 -28.26 20.83
C LYS A 20 -9.33 -26.86 21.14
N ASP A 21 -9.40 -26.47 22.41
CA ASP A 21 -9.93 -25.16 22.80
C ASP A 21 -9.03 -24.02 22.28
N ALA A 22 -7.70 -24.24 22.21
CA ALA A 22 -6.78 -23.27 21.63
C ALA A 22 -6.93 -23.16 20.12
N GLN A 23 -7.10 -24.29 19.43
CA GLN A 23 -7.33 -24.34 17.99
C GLN A 23 -8.66 -23.68 17.61
N GLU A 24 -9.76 -24.02 18.29
CA GLU A 24 -11.07 -23.40 18.04
C GLU A 24 -11.04 -21.88 18.27
N TYR A 25 -10.36 -21.42 19.32
CA TYR A 25 -10.19 -20.01 19.61
C TYR A 25 -9.44 -19.28 18.50
N ASN A 26 -8.31 -19.83 18.06
CA ASN A 26 -7.48 -19.24 17.00
C ASN A 26 -8.20 -19.22 15.65
N ILE A 27 -8.83 -20.33 15.27
CA ILE A 27 -9.61 -20.43 14.04
C ILE A 27 -10.77 -19.41 14.04
N SER A 28 -11.47 -19.30 15.18
CA SER A 28 -12.58 -18.34 15.31
C SER A 28 -12.11 -16.90 15.16
N ALA A 29 -10.95 -16.53 15.75
CA ALA A 29 -10.38 -15.19 15.63
C ALA A 29 -9.98 -14.86 14.18
N ALA A 30 -9.26 -15.77 13.51
CA ALA A 30 -8.85 -15.61 12.12
C ALA A 30 -10.05 -15.50 11.16
N ARG A 31 -11.08 -16.32 11.37
CA ARG A 31 -12.33 -16.29 10.60
C ARG A 31 -13.11 -14.99 10.79
N ALA A 32 -13.10 -14.42 11.99
CA ALA A 32 -13.78 -13.14 12.24
C ALA A 32 -13.18 -12.01 11.40
N VAL A 33 -11.86 -11.98 11.25
CA VAL A 33 -11.15 -11.03 10.38
C VAL A 33 -11.52 -11.25 8.91
N ALA A 34 -11.48 -12.51 8.44
CA ALA A 34 -11.85 -12.84 7.07
C ALA A 34 -13.30 -12.46 6.72
N GLU A 35 -14.23 -12.69 7.64
CA GLU A 35 -15.65 -12.32 7.45
C GLU A 35 -15.84 -10.79 7.42
N ALA A 36 -15.02 -10.03 8.14
CA ALA A 36 -15.12 -8.57 8.14
C ALA A 36 -14.87 -7.95 6.75
N VAL A 37 -13.94 -8.52 5.96
CA VAL A 37 -13.62 -8.01 4.61
C VAL A 37 -14.38 -8.69 3.48
N ARG A 38 -14.96 -9.88 3.71
CA ARG A 38 -15.61 -10.67 2.65
C ARG A 38 -16.70 -9.93 1.89
N SER A 39 -17.45 -9.04 2.56
CA SER A 39 -18.54 -8.28 1.92
C SER A 39 -18.04 -7.16 1.00
N THR A 40 -16.73 -6.89 0.94
CA THR A 40 -16.16 -5.90 0.02
C THR A 40 -15.68 -6.52 -1.30
N LEU A 41 -15.68 -7.86 -1.40
CA LEU A 41 -15.15 -8.57 -2.57
C LEU A 41 -16.01 -8.32 -3.82
N GLY A 42 -15.32 -7.95 -4.91
CA GLY A 42 -15.86 -7.85 -6.25
C GLY A 42 -16.66 -6.57 -6.54
N PRO A 43 -17.20 -6.43 -7.78
CA PRO A 43 -17.76 -5.16 -8.29
C PRO A 43 -19.07 -4.72 -7.62
N LYS A 44 -19.67 -5.57 -6.80
CA LYS A 44 -20.85 -5.28 -5.97
C LYS A 44 -20.53 -5.35 -4.49
N GLY A 45 -19.25 -5.33 -4.14
CA GLY A 45 -18.79 -5.18 -2.76
C GLY A 45 -19.31 -3.89 -2.13
N MET A 46 -19.41 -3.88 -0.80
CA MET A 46 -19.92 -2.75 -0.02
C MET A 46 -18.76 -2.09 0.72
N ASP A 47 -18.70 -0.76 0.67
CA ASP A 47 -17.73 0.00 1.44
C ASP A 47 -17.95 -0.15 2.95
N LYS A 48 -16.87 -0.10 3.70
CA LYS A 48 -16.88 -0.02 5.16
C LYS A 48 -16.61 1.41 5.60
N MET A 49 -17.34 1.85 6.61
CA MET A 49 -17.05 3.10 7.30
C MET A 49 -16.30 2.76 8.60
N LEU A 50 -15.08 3.20 8.71
CA LEU A 50 -14.21 3.03 9.87
C LEU A 50 -14.10 4.39 10.57
N VAL A 51 -14.16 4.37 11.89
CA VAL A 51 -14.03 5.59 12.70
C VAL A 51 -12.97 5.32 13.75
N ASP A 52 -11.88 6.04 13.70
CA ASP A 52 -10.79 5.89 14.65
C ASP A 52 -11.08 6.50 16.03
N SER A 53 -10.16 6.35 16.97
CA SER A 53 -10.30 6.87 18.33
C SER A 53 -10.26 8.40 18.41
N MET A 54 -9.81 9.11 17.37
CA MET A 54 -9.77 10.58 17.28
C MET A 54 -11.02 11.15 16.59
N GLY A 55 -11.82 10.28 15.97
CA GLY A 55 -13.05 10.61 15.27
C GLY A 55 -12.84 10.84 13.77
N ASP A 56 -11.67 10.49 13.22
CA ASP A 56 -11.42 10.51 11.80
C ASP A 56 -12.19 9.36 11.13
N VAL A 57 -12.73 9.62 9.94
CA VAL A 57 -13.61 8.70 9.24
C VAL A 57 -12.97 8.28 7.92
N THR A 58 -12.71 6.99 7.77
CA THR A 58 -12.28 6.36 6.51
C THR A 58 -13.43 5.56 5.92
N ILE A 59 -13.74 5.76 4.64
CA ILE A 59 -14.72 4.98 3.90
C ILE A 59 -13.99 4.29 2.76
N THR A 60 -13.97 2.97 2.77
CA THR A 60 -13.24 2.18 1.77
C THR A 60 -13.80 0.77 1.65
N ASN A 61 -13.57 0.12 0.52
CA ASN A 61 -13.78 -1.31 0.31
C ASN A 61 -12.46 -2.08 0.16
N ASP A 62 -11.34 -1.40 0.23
CA ASP A 62 -10.03 -2.05 0.19
C ASP A 62 -9.78 -2.88 1.44
N GLY A 63 -9.43 -4.17 1.23
CA GLY A 63 -9.26 -5.16 2.30
C GLY A 63 -8.11 -4.82 3.25
N VAL A 64 -6.98 -4.36 2.73
CA VAL A 64 -5.80 -4.01 3.55
C VAL A 64 -6.07 -2.78 4.41
N THR A 65 -6.63 -1.73 3.82
CA THR A 65 -6.99 -0.51 4.55
C THR A 65 -7.97 -0.82 5.68
N ILE A 66 -9.01 -1.64 5.40
CA ILE A 66 -9.98 -2.05 6.43
C ILE A 66 -9.27 -2.74 7.60
N LEU A 67 -8.38 -3.68 7.30
CA LEU A 67 -7.71 -4.48 8.33
C LEU A 67 -6.68 -3.66 9.12
N LYS A 68 -5.99 -2.71 8.50
CA LYS A 68 -5.04 -1.80 9.16
C LYS A 68 -5.73 -0.81 10.11
N GLU A 69 -6.90 -0.31 9.72
CA GLU A 69 -7.69 0.61 10.53
C GLU A 69 -8.49 -0.10 11.65
N MET A 70 -8.60 -1.44 11.61
CA MET A 70 -9.19 -2.21 12.69
C MET A 70 -8.17 -2.39 13.82
N ASP A 71 -8.55 -1.98 15.05
CA ASP A 71 -7.75 -2.21 16.27
C ASP A 71 -7.85 -3.68 16.66
N ILE A 72 -6.91 -4.50 16.20
CA ILE A 72 -6.91 -5.95 16.35
C ILE A 72 -5.89 -6.36 17.42
N ASP A 73 -6.36 -6.67 18.62
CA ASP A 73 -5.52 -7.11 19.76
C ASP A 73 -5.15 -8.61 19.73
N ASN A 74 -5.80 -9.41 18.88
CA ASN A 74 -5.61 -10.85 18.87
C ASN A 74 -4.44 -11.27 17.97
N PRO A 75 -3.38 -11.90 18.50
CA PRO A 75 -2.19 -12.25 17.69
C PRO A 75 -2.46 -13.18 16.52
N THR A 76 -3.48 -14.04 16.60
CA THR A 76 -3.85 -14.94 15.50
C THR A 76 -4.62 -14.19 14.42
N ALA A 77 -5.42 -13.20 14.82
CA ALA A 77 -6.09 -12.31 13.88
C ALA A 77 -5.07 -11.38 13.17
N GLU A 78 -4.05 -10.90 13.88
CA GLU A 78 -2.93 -10.14 13.28
C GLU A 78 -2.21 -10.94 12.18
N MET A 79 -2.03 -12.27 12.35
CA MET A 79 -1.44 -13.10 11.29
C MET A 79 -2.25 -13.10 9.98
N ILE A 80 -3.56 -12.88 10.05
CA ILE A 80 -4.41 -12.76 8.85
C ILE A 80 -4.27 -11.36 8.23
N VAL A 81 -4.02 -10.33 9.04
CA VAL A 81 -3.68 -8.99 8.53
C VAL A 81 -2.36 -9.01 7.77
N GLU A 82 -1.33 -9.68 8.33
CA GLU A 82 -0.03 -9.86 7.66
C GLU A 82 -0.17 -10.55 6.28
N VAL A 83 -1.15 -11.45 6.12
CA VAL A 83 -1.45 -12.06 4.81
C VAL A 83 -1.93 -11.02 3.80
N ALA A 84 -2.83 -10.13 4.24
CA ALA A 84 -3.33 -9.07 3.37
C ALA A 84 -2.19 -8.10 2.98
N GLU A 85 -1.34 -7.72 3.92
CA GLU A 85 -0.19 -6.84 3.68
C GLU A 85 0.81 -7.49 2.71
N THR A 86 1.15 -8.77 2.94
CA THR A 86 2.04 -9.50 2.02
C THR A 86 1.47 -9.60 0.61
N GLN A 87 0.16 -9.85 0.49
CA GLN A 87 -0.51 -9.90 -0.81
C GLN A 87 -0.47 -8.56 -1.54
N GLU A 88 -0.66 -7.45 -0.80
CA GLU A 88 -0.55 -6.10 -1.33
C GLU A 88 0.87 -5.79 -1.82
N ASP A 89 1.86 -6.04 -0.97
CA ASP A 89 3.27 -5.75 -1.27
C ASP A 89 3.81 -6.57 -2.46
N GLU A 90 3.36 -7.83 -2.62
CA GLU A 90 3.88 -8.75 -3.63
C GLU A 90 3.10 -8.70 -4.96
N ALA A 91 1.81 -8.39 -4.92
CA ALA A 91 0.92 -8.53 -6.08
C ALA A 91 0.04 -7.31 -6.38
N GLY A 92 -0.07 -6.36 -5.47
CA GLY A 92 -0.86 -5.12 -5.60
C GLY A 92 -2.37 -5.32 -5.67
N ASP A 93 -2.87 -6.57 -5.66
CA ASP A 93 -4.31 -6.89 -5.69
C ASP A 93 -4.58 -8.27 -5.11
N GLY A 94 -5.87 -8.60 -4.93
CA GLY A 94 -6.30 -9.91 -4.44
C GLY A 94 -6.24 -10.06 -2.92
N THR A 95 -6.01 -8.99 -2.16
CA THR A 95 -5.90 -8.96 -0.71
C THR A 95 -7.12 -9.54 -0.01
N THR A 96 -8.32 -9.07 -0.38
CA THR A 96 -9.59 -9.60 0.12
C THR A 96 -9.79 -11.07 -0.25
N THR A 97 -9.36 -11.49 -1.44
CA THR A 97 -9.44 -12.88 -1.91
C THR A 97 -8.55 -13.78 -1.07
N ALA A 98 -7.28 -13.41 -0.83
CA ALA A 98 -6.34 -14.17 -0.02
C ALA A 98 -6.86 -14.38 1.41
N VAL A 99 -7.33 -13.30 2.05
CA VAL A 99 -7.89 -13.35 3.40
C VAL A 99 -9.17 -14.19 3.46
N ALA A 100 -10.06 -14.07 2.47
CA ALA A 100 -11.29 -14.84 2.43
C ALA A 100 -11.02 -16.34 2.24
N ILE A 101 -10.08 -16.72 1.38
CA ILE A 101 -9.64 -18.11 1.19
C ILE A 101 -9.01 -18.63 2.48
N ALA A 102 -8.13 -17.88 3.15
CA ALA A 102 -7.53 -18.28 4.42
C ALA A 102 -8.58 -18.58 5.48
N GLY A 103 -9.59 -17.71 5.60
CA GLY A 103 -10.71 -17.91 6.52
C GLY A 103 -11.53 -19.16 6.23
N GLU A 104 -11.82 -19.46 4.96
CA GLU A 104 -12.58 -20.65 4.55
C GLU A 104 -11.73 -21.93 4.68
N LEU A 105 -10.41 -21.86 4.39
CA LEU A 105 -9.49 -22.98 4.66
C LEU A 105 -9.50 -23.35 6.15
N LEU A 106 -9.46 -22.36 7.03
CA LEU A 106 -9.51 -22.59 8.47
C LEU A 106 -10.85 -23.17 8.92
N LYS A 107 -11.96 -22.72 8.35
CA LYS A 107 -13.28 -23.27 8.62
C LYS A 107 -13.37 -24.74 8.17
N ASN A 108 -12.92 -25.04 6.95
CA ASN A 108 -12.93 -26.41 6.43
C ASN A 108 -11.95 -27.32 7.22
N ALA A 109 -10.84 -26.75 7.71
CA ALA A 109 -9.93 -27.45 8.61
C ALA A 109 -10.60 -27.79 9.95
N GLU A 110 -11.39 -26.88 10.53
CA GLU A 110 -12.16 -27.12 11.76
C GLU A 110 -13.06 -28.34 11.61
N ASP A 111 -13.81 -28.43 10.49
CA ASP A 111 -14.66 -29.60 10.18
C ASP A 111 -13.87 -30.93 10.09
N LEU A 112 -12.63 -30.88 9.55
CA LEU A 112 -11.74 -32.03 9.47
C LEU A 112 -11.18 -32.44 10.85
N LEU A 113 -10.83 -31.44 11.69
CA LEU A 113 -10.39 -31.69 13.08
C LEU A 113 -11.48 -32.28 13.94
N GLU A 114 -12.75 -31.89 13.76
CA GLU A 114 -13.90 -32.48 14.41
C GLU A 114 -14.11 -33.98 14.02
N GLN A 115 -13.68 -34.35 12.80
CA GLN A 115 -13.68 -35.73 12.31
C GLN A 115 -12.44 -36.54 12.77
N ASP A 116 -11.69 -36.05 13.76
CA ASP A 116 -10.48 -36.67 14.30
C ASP A 116 -9.34 -36.81 13.24
N ILE A 117 -9.26 -35.91 12.27
CA ILE A 117 -8.11 -35.80 11.37
C ILE A 117 -7.06 -34.93 12.05
N HIS A 118 -5.83 -35.43 12.11
CA HIS A 118 -4.75 -34.75 12.82
C HIS A 118 -4.32 -33.47 12.05
N PRO A 119 -4.06 -32.32 12.72
CA PRO A 119 -3.67 -31.06 12.05
C PRO A 119 -2.52 -31.21 11.06
N THR A 120 -1.53 -32.06 11.35
CA THR A 120 -0.40 -32.30 10.43
C THR A 120 -0.82 -32.94 9.10
N ALA A 121 -1.89 -33.74 9.06
CA ALA A 121 -2.41 -34.30 7.82
C ALA A 121 -3.16 -33.22 7.02
N VAL A 122 -3.91 -32.35 7.70
CA VAL A 122 -4.58 -31.19 7.07
C VAL A 122 -3.55 -30.25 6.47
N ILE A 123 -2.54 -29.84 7.23
CA ILE A 123 -1.44 -28.97 6.78
C ILE A 123 -0.73 -29.57 5.56
N LYS A 124 -0.45 -30.87 5.59
CA LYS A 124 0.21 -31.53 4.46
C LYS A 124 -0.68 -31.56 3.22
N GLY A 125 -1.98 -31.83 3.39
CA GLY A 125 -2.93 -31.80 2.28
C GLY A 125 -3.10 -30.41 1.70
N PHE A 126 -3.16 -29.35 2.53
CA PHE A 126 -3.23 -27.97 2.06
C PHE A 126 -1.97 -27.56 1.29
N ASN A 127 -0.77 -27.95 1.75
CA ASN A 127 0.46 -27.69 1.00
C ASN A 127 0.47 -28.40 -0.37
N LEU A 128 0.02 -29.67 -0.43
CA LEU A 128 -0.09 -30.41 -1.69
C LEU A 128 -1.09 -29.75 -2.65
N ALA A 129 -2.24 -29.32 -2.11
CA ALA A 129 -3.27 -28.63 -2.89
C ALA A 129 -2.78 -27.27 -3.44
N SER A 130 -2.13 -26.47 -2.60
CA SER A 130 -1.59 -25.17 -3.01
C SER A 130 -0.50 -25.31 -4.06
N GLU A 131 0.44 -26.24 -3.89
CA GLU A 131 1.48 -26.50 -4.89
C GLU A 131 0.89 -26.95 -6.23
N TYR A 132 -0.07 -27.88 -6.20
CA TYR A 132 -0.75 -28.35 -7.40
C TYR A 132 -1.57 -27.23 -8.06
N ALA A 133 -2.36 -26.48 -7.28
CA ALA A 133 -3.17 -25.38 -7.80
C ALA A 133 -2.32 -24.30 -8.49
N ARG A 134 -1.16 -23.96 -7.95
CA ARG A 134 -0.23 -23.00 -8.57
C ARG A 134 0.34 -23.53 -9.88
N GLN A 135 0.68 -24.82 -9.97
CA GLN A 135 1.09 -25.43 -11.24
C GLN A 135 -0.03 -25.40 -12.29
N GLU A 136 -1.28 -25.61 -11.85
CA GLU A 136 -2.44 -25.56 -12.75
C GLU A 136 -2.74 -24.10 -13.19
N VAL A 137 -2.48 -23.08 -12.35
CA VAL A 137 -2.55 -21.68 -12.78
C VAL A 137 -1.59 -21.42 -13.95
N ASP A 138 -0.34 -21.89 -13.86
CA ASP A 138 0.63 -21.81 -14.94
C ASP A 138 0.15 -22.45 -16.26
N GLU A 139 -0.57 -23.59 -16.16
CA GLU A 139 -1.09 -24.31 -17.34
C GLU A 139 -2.33 -23.65 -17.95
N ILE A 140 -3.14 -22.95 -17.13
CA ILE A 140 -4.38 -22.28 -17.55
C ILE A 140 -4.10 -20.88 -18.07
N ALA A 141 -3.06 -20.22 -17.54
CA ALA A 141 -2.74 -18.84 -17.84
C ALA A 141 -2.47 -18.61 -19.34
N GLU A 142 -2.95 -17.47 -19.83
CA GLU A 142 -2.73 -17.05 -21.20
C GLU A 142 -1.59 -16.03 -21.28
N PRO A 143 -0.72 -16.13 -22.28
CA PRO A 143 0.38 -15.20 -22.44
C PRO A 143 -0.13 -13.81 -22.83
N VAL A 144 0.49 -12.78 -22.26
CA VAL A 144 0.23 -11.37 -22.58
C VAL A 144 1.35 -10.83 -23.44
N ASP A 145 0.98 -10.19 -24.54
CA ASP A 145 1.89 -9.36 -25.32
C ASP A 145 1.88 -7.95 -24.67
N PRO A 146 3.02 -7.39 -24.25
CA PRO A 146 3.10 -6.04 -23.69
C PRO A 146 2.57 -4.94 -24.60
N ASP A 147 2.48 -5.20 -25.90
CA ASP A 147 1.89 -4.31 -26.89
C ASP A 147 0.35 -4.50 -27.04
N ASP A 148 -0.23 -5.52 -26.41
CA ASP A 148 -1.70 -5.73 -26.39
C ASP A 148 -2.38 -4.79 -25.39
N THR A 149 -2.51 -3.54 -25.81
CA THR A 149 -3.09 -2.48 -25.01
C THR A 149 -4.52 -2.80 -24.56
N ASP A 150 -5.32 -3.49 -25.40
CA ASP A 150 -6.70 -3.81 -25.08
C ASP A 150 -6.80 -4.83 -23.93
N LEU A 151 -5.94 -5.87 -23.94
CA LEU A 151 -5.89 -6.86 -22.88
C LEU A 151 -5.36 -6.26 -21.55
N ILE A 152 -4.27 -5.50 -21.63
CA ILE A 152 -3.69 -4.83 -20.46
C ILE A 152 -4.69 -3.84 -19.85
N LYS A 153 -5.44 -3.12 -20.71
CA LYS A 153 -6.51 -2.23 -20.24
C LYS A 153 -7.63 -2.99 -19.54
N ALA A 154 -8.02 -4.17 -20.05
CA ALA A 154 -9.01 -5.01 -19.39
C ALA A 154 -8.56 -5.46 -17.98
N VAL A 155 -7.26 -5.74 -17.80
CA VAL A 155 -6.68 -6.03 -16.48
C VAL A 155 -6.78 -4.81 -15.55
N ALA A 156 -6.39 -3.62 -16.02
CA ALA A 156 -6.51 -2.37 -15.24
C ALA A 156 -7.98 -2.08 -14.87
N GLU A 157 -8.91 -2.23 -15.81
CA GLU A 157 -10.34 -2.04 -15.55
C GLU A 157 -10.89 -3.04 -14.53
N THR A 158 -10.42 -4.29 -14.56
CA THR A 158 -10.83 -5.31 -13.60
C THR A 158 -10.35 -4.95 -12.19
N SER A 159 -9.11 -4.53 -12.02
CA SER A 159 -8.53 -4.13 -10.74
C SER A 159 -9.23 -2.89 -10.14
N MET A 160 -9.60 -1.91 -10.96
CA MET A 160 -10.30 -0.70 -10.50
C MET A 160 -11.81 -0.89 -10.28
N THR A 161 -12.38 -2.02 -10.71
CA THR A 161 -13.83 -2.25 -10.62
C THR A 161 -14.26 -2.36 -9.15
N GLY A 162 -15.21 -1.51 -8.75
CA GLY A 162 -15.71 -1.43 -7.37
C GLY A 162 -14.94 -0.46 -6.47
N LYS A 163 -13.86 0.16 -6.95
CA LYS A 163 -12.97 1.05 -6.17
C LYS A 163 -13.19 2.54 -6.49
N GLY A 164 -14.42 3.04 -6.41
CA GLY A 164 -14.74 4.49 -6.52
C GLY A 164 -14.59 5.15 -7.89
N ALA A 165 -13.95 4.49 -8.86
CA ALA A 165 -13.62 5.02 -10.18
C ALA A 165 -14.61 4.65 -11.29
N GLU A 166 -15.78 4.10 -10.97
CA GLU A 166 -16.71 3.46 -11.90
C GLU A 166 -17.14 4.33 -13.11
N LEU A 167 -17.33 5.64 -12.91
CA LEU A 167 -17.80 6.54 -13.96
C LEU A 167 -16.71 6.90 -14.98
N GLU A 168 -15.46 6.93 -14.55
CA GLU A 168 -14.29 7.37 -15.34
C GLU A 168 -13.29 6.23 -15.57
N LYS A 169 -13.68 4.99 -15.23
CA LYS A 169 -12.83 3.80 -15.25
C LYS A 169 -12.10 3.61 -16.59
N ASP A 170 -12.79 3.76 -17.71
CA ASP A 170 -12.24 3.61 -19.06
C ASP A 170 -11.10 4.63 -19.34
N VAL A 171 -11.26 5.89 -18.88
CA VAL A 171 -10.24 6.94 -19.04
C VAL A 171 -9.05 6.69 -18.14
N LEU A 172 -9.30 6.34 -16.86
CA LEU A 172 -8.27 6.09 -15.89
C LEU A 172 -7.44 4.85 -16.22
N ALA A 173 -8.08 3.78 -16.71
CA ALA A 173 -7.39 2.58 -17.18
C ALA A 173 -6.47 2.89 -18.37
N ASP A 174 -6.91 3.70 -19.32
CA ASP A 174 -6.07 4.15 -20.44
C ASP A 174 -4.85 4.93 -19.95
N LEU A 175 -5.03 5.81 -18.95
CA LEU A 175 -3.92 6.57 -18.36
C LEU A 175 -2.92 5.65 -17.64
N VAL A 176 -3.39 4.65 -16.88
CA VAL A 176 -2.54 3.66 -16.21
C VAL A 176 -1.72 2.88 -17.22
N VAL A 177 -2.36 2.33 -18.25
CA VAL A 177 -1.66 1.55 -19.30
C VAL A 177 -0.58 2.39 -19.97
N ARG A 178 -0.91 3.62 -20.37
CA ARG A 178 0.05 4.53 -20.99
C ARG A 178 1.18 4.92 -20.04
N ALA A 179 0.89 5.10 -18.75
CA ALA A 179 1.90 5.42 -17.73
C ALA A 179 2.88 4.26 -17.58
N VAL A 180 2.37 3.02 -17.42
CA VAL A 180 3.21 1.82 -17.28
C VAL A 180 4.02 1.58 -18.55
N GLN A 181 3.42 1.70 -19.74
CA GLN A 181 4.14 1.57 -21.01
C GLN A 181 5.26 2.61 -21.16
N ALA A 182 5.06 3.84 -20.70
CA ALA A 182 6.06 4.89 -20.78
C ALA A 182 7.32 4.63 -19.91
N ILE A 183 7.19 3.82 -18.86
CA ILE A 183 8.28 3.48 -17.92
C ILE A 183 8.77 2.03 -18.06
N THR A 184 8.23 1.29 -19.04
CA THR A 184 8.63 -0.10 -19.33
C THR A 184 9.87 -0.11 -20.22
N VAL A 185 10.84 -0.93 -19.87
CA VAL A 185 12.10 -1.10 -20.62
C VAL A 185 12.25 -2.58 -20.99
N GLU A 186 12.57 -2.86 -22.25
CA GLU A 186 12.93 -4.20 -22.70
C GLU A 186 14.38 -4.51 -22.28
N ALA A 187 14.56 -5.57 -21.51
CA ALA A 187 15.87 -6.05 -21.10
C ALA A 187 16.56 -6.87 -22.21
N ASP A 188 17.88 -7.09 -22.09
CA ASP A 188 18.69 -7.80 -23.09
C ASP A 188 18.22 -9.24 -23.37
N ASP A 189 17.50 -9.85 -22.45
CA ASP A 189 16.93 -11.22 -22.57
C ASP A 189 15.52 -11.24 -23.18
N GLY A 190 14.97 -10.07 -23.52
CA GLY A 190 13.62 -9.92 -24.07
C GLY A 190 12.52 -9.88 -23.01
N SER A 191 12.87 -9.85 -21.73
CA SER A 191 11.91 -9.59 -20.66
C SER A 191 11.58 -8.09 -20.54
N HIS A 192 10.39 -7.78 -20.05
CA HIS A 192 9.97 -6.41 -19.81
C HIS A 192 10.10 -6.07 -18.33
N VAL A 193 10.76 -4.96 -18.05
CA VAL A 193 10.97 -4.46 -16.68
C VAL A 193 10.27 -3.10 -16.55
N VAL A 194 9.37 -2.99 -15.61
CA VAL A 194 8.67 -1.74 -15.29
C VAL A 194 9.42 -1.03 -14.17
N ASP A 195 9.94 0.17 -14.45
CA ASP A 195 10.66 0.97 -13.46
C ASP A 195 9.73 2.01 -12.83
N LEU A 196 9.05 1.60 -11.76
CA LEU A 196 8.10 2.44 -11.01
C LEU A 196 8.77 3.70 -10.40
N GLN A 197 10.09 3.77 -10.30
CA GLN A 197 10.79 4.98 -9.84
C GLN A 197 10.67 6.14 -10.84
N ASN A 198 10.31 5.83 -12.08
CA ASN A 198 10.08 6.80 -13.15
C ASN A 198 8.60 7.20 -13.31
N LEU A 199 7.73 6.76 -12.40
CA LEU A 199 6.32 7.16 -12.32
C LEU A 199 6.07 7.92 -11.01
N LYS A 200 5.42 9.07 -11.13
CA LYS A 200 4.91 9.85 -9.99
C LYS A 200 3.41 9.99 -10.12
N ILE A 201 2.71 9.84 -9.00
CA ILE A 201 1.32 10.25 -8.87
C ILE A 201 1.29 11.58 -8.12
N GLU A 202 0.59 12.55 -8.67
CA GLU A 202 0.29 13.82 -8.00
C GLU A 202 -1.21 14.02 -7.99
N THR A 203 -1.76 14.55 -6.91
CA THR A 203 -3.20 14.67 -6.70
C THR A 203 -3.62 16.13 -6.59
N GLN A 204 -4.77 16.46 -7.19
CA GLN A 204 -5.35 17.79 -7.12
C GLN A 204 -6.85 17.75 -6.91
N THR A 205 -7.35 18.56 -5.96
CA THR A 205 -8.78 18.69 -5.68
C THR A 205 -9.40 19.86 -6.46
N GLY A 206 -10.70 19.76 -6.74
CA GLY A 206 -11.48 20.85 -7.31
C GLY A 206 -11.94 20.65 -8.77
N SER A 207 -11.40 19.63 -9.46
CA SER A 207 -11.77 19.24 -10.82
C SER A 207 -12.40 17.84 -10.87
N PRO A 208 -13.14 17.50 -11.94
CA PRO A 208 -13.64 16.13 -12.13
C PRO A 208 -12.53 15.13 -12.39
N ALA A 209 -12.72 13.86 -11.98
CA ALA A 209 -11.74 12.77 -12.20
C ALA A 209 -11.40 12.54 -13.69
N GLY A 210 -12.35 12.79 -14.61
CA GLY A 210 -12.13 12.68 -16.05
C GLY A 210 -11.18 13.74 -16.65
N GLU A 211 -10.76 14.74 -15.86
CA GLU A 211 -9.73 15.71 -16.23
C GLU A 211 -8.33 15.30 -15.76
N SER A 212 -8.19 14.09 -15.21
CA SER A 212 -6.89 13.48 -14.90
C SER A 212 -6.07 13.29 -16.18
N GLU A 213 -4.75 13.44 -16.10
CA GLU A 213 -3.89 13.43 -17.28
C GLU A 213 -2.52 12.81 -16.98
N LEU A 214 -1.90 12.24 -18.03
CA LEU A 214 -0.53 11.75 -17.99
C LEU A 214 0.38 12.80 -18.61
N LEU A 215 1.35 13.27 -17.83
CA LEU A 215 2.28 14.33 -18.18
C LEU A 215 3.70 13.77 -18.30
N SER A 216 4.42 14.23 -19.31
CA SER A 216 5.85 13.97 -19.41
C SER A 216 6.60 14.82 -18.36
N GLY A 217 7.55 14.22 -17.65
CA GLY A 217 8.31 14.92 -16.63
C GLY A 217 7.66 14.96 -15.24
N ALA A 218 8.04 15.93 -14.43
CA ALA A 218 7.64 16.06 -13.03
C ALA A 218 6.65 17.20 -12.81
N VAL A 219 5.64 16.95 -11.99
CA VAL A 219 4.74 17.97 -11.44
C VAL A 219 5.08 18.18 -9.97
N ILE A 220 5.26 19.45 -9.56
CA ILE A 220 5.67 19.83 -8.20
C ILE A 220 4.67 20.85 -7.63
N ASP A 221 3.97 20.43 -6.57
CA ASP A 221 3.04 21.30 -5.81
C ASP A 221 3.83 22.11 -4.77
N LYS A 222 4.36 23.23 -5.19
CA LYS A 222 5.10 24.19 -4.34
C LYS A 222 5.00 25.59 -4.91
N ASP A 223 5.16 26.58 -4.02
CA ASP A 223 5.27 27.99 -4.41
C ASP A 223 6.72 28.43 -4.54
N PRO A 224 7.01 29.42 -5.42
CA PRO A 224 8.29 30.10 -5.42
C PRO A 224 8.52 30.77 -4.05
N VAL A 225 9.77 30.85 -3.59
CA VAL A 225 10.07 31.41 -2.26
C VAL A 225 9.77 32.91 -2.16
N GLN A 226 9.67 33.63 -3.28
CA GLN A 226 9.33 35.03 -3.32
C GLN A 226 8.46 35.34 -4.55
N ASP A 227 7.40 36.15 -4.34
CA ASP A 227 6.57 36.64 -5.41
C ASP A 227 7.40 37.48 -6.41
N GLY A 228 7.14 37.27 -7.70
CA GLY A 228 7.82 37.99 -8.78
C GLY A 228 9.14 37.36 -9.27
N MET A 229 9.52 36.19 -8.74
CA MET A 229 10.53 35.35 -9.40
C MET A 229 10.04 34.91 -10.78
N PRO A 230 10.93 34.75 -11.79
CA PRO A 230 10.53 34.17 -13.07
C PRO A 230 10.07 32.73 -12.87
N THR A 231 8.99 32.33 -13.52
CA THR A 231 8.37 31.00 -13.37
C THR A 231 8.30 30.19 -14.65
N ASP A 232 8.68 30.84 -15.80
CA ASP A 232 8.63 30.23 -17.12
C ASP A 232 10.00 30.23 -17.78
N PHE A 233 10.51 29.04 -18.06
CA PHE A 233 11.79 28.80 -18.71
C PHE A 233 11.63 27.71 -19.78
N GLU A 234 11.79 28.03 -21.04
CA GLU A 234 11.82 27.05 -22.13
C GLU A 234 13.05 26.11 -22.03
N SER A 235 14.16 26.64 -21.49
CA SER A 235 15.40 25.92 -21.25
C SER A 235 16.11 26.57 -20.07
N ALA A 236 16.20 25.90 -18.95
CA ALA A 236 16.83 26.35 -17.72
C ALA A 236 17.89 25.37 -17.25
N ASN A 237 18.93 25.89 -16.62
CA ASN A 237 19.85 25.10 -15.82
C ASN A 237 19.21 24.86 -14.43
N VAL A 238 18.81 23.65 -14.15
CA VAL A 238 18.11 23.28 -12.91
C VAL A 238 19.07 22.64 -11.93
N LEU A 239 19.14 23.18 -10.72
CA LEU A 239 19.90 22.66 -9.59
C LEU A 239 18.98 21.93 -8.61
N LEU A 240 19.33 20.70 -8.28
CA LEU A 240 18.67 19.89 -7.22
C LEU A 240 19.52 19.92 -5.96
N LEU A 241 19.01 20.56 -4.89
CA LEU A 241 19.78 20.84 -3.69
C LEU A 241 19.19 20.18 -2.45
N ASN A 242 20.00 19.42 -1.71
CA ASN A 242 19.66 18.84 -0.41
C ASN A 242 20.53 19.43 0.73
N GLU A 243 20.83 20.70 0.64
CA GLU A 243 21.50 21.47 1.69
C GLU A 243 20.68 22.72 2.01
N PRO A 244 20.60 23.16 3.28
CA PRO A 244 19.92 24.41 3.63
C PRO A 244 20.72 25.63 3.15
N ILE A 245 20.02 26.58 2.55
CA ILE A 245 20.58 27.90 2.25
C ILE A 245 20.25 28.80 3.44
N GLU A 246 20.81 28.45 4.58
CA GLU A 246 20.60 29.11 5.88
C GLU A 246 21.96 29.38 6.52
N VAL A 247 21.99 30.26 7.53
CA VAL A 247 23.19 30.50 8.33
C VAL A 247 23.49 29.25 9.15
N GLU A 248 24.74 28.81 9.16
CA GLU A 248 25.15 27.69 10.02
C GLU A 248 25.18 28.14 11.47
N GLU A 249 24.27 27.60 12.28
CA GLU A 249 24.35 27.75 13.71
C GLU A 249 25.57 26.98 14.22
N ALA A 250 26.48 27.67 14.94
CA ALA A 250 27.63 27.01 15.54
C ALA A 250 27.14 25.95 16.54
N ASP A 251 27.59 24.72 16.35
CA ASP A 251 27.29 23.53 17.19
C ASP A 251 27.93 23.65 18.58
N ALA A 252 27.74 24.75 19.27
CA ALA A 252 28.30 24.97 20.59
C ALA A 252 27.24 25.54 21.53
N ASP A 253 27.11 24.92 22.68
CA ASP A 253 26.55 25.47 23.93
C ASP A 253 27.23 26.79 24.37
N THR A 254 27.65 27.62 23.42
CA THR A 254 28.30 28.89 23.66
C THR A 254 27.26 29.98 23.47
N SER A 255 26.59 30.35 24.53
CA SER A 255 25.81 31.60 24.58
C SER A 255 26.81 32.76 24.37
N VAL A 256 26.78 33.37 23.20
CA VAL A 256 27.50 34.64 22.94
C VAL A 256 26.70 35.74 23.61
N SER A 257 27.22 36.30 24.70
CA SER A 257 26.64 37.48 25.33
C SER A 257 27.03 38.71 24.50
N ILE A 258 26.10 39.21 23.70
CA ILE A 258 26.29 40.46 22.95
C ILE A 258 26.02 41.61 23.91
N GLU A 259 27.06 42.33 24.33
CA GLU A 259 26.96 43.43 25.27
C GLU A 259 27.07 44.82 24.58
N ASP A 260 27.46 44.83 23.28
CA ASP A 260 27.71 46.04 22.51
C ASP A 260 26.94 46.05 21.17
N PRO A 261 26.23 47.12 20.78
CA PRO A 261 25.57 47.25 19.50
C PRO A 261 26.48 47.02 18.29
N ASP A 262 27.78 47.41 18.39
CA ASP A 262 28.76 47.21 17.32
C ASP A 262 29.08 45.70 17.10
N GLN A 263 29.03 44.90 18.13
CA GLN A 263 29.19 43.43 18.02
C GLN A 263 27.97 42.79 17.36
N LEU A 264 26.77 43.26 17.67
CA LEU A 264 25.55 42.78 17.01
C LEU A 264 25.60 43.07 15.50
N GLN A 265 26.04 44.30 15.12
CA GLN A 265 26.17 44.67 13.72
C GLN A 265 27.19 43.77 12.99
N GLN A 266 28.35 43.49 13.62
CA GLN A 266 29.36 42.61 13.04
C GLN A 266 28.85 41.17 12.85
N PHE A 267 28.00 40.70 13.77
CA PHE A 267 27.39 39.36 13.65
C PHE A 267 26.40 39.31 12.46
N LEU A 268 25.53 40.30 12.35
CA LEU A 268 24.59 40.40 11.23
C LEU A 268 25.31 40.57 9.87
N ASP A 269 26.39 41.35 9.82
CA ASP A 269 27.21 41.50 8.60
C ASP A 269 27.90 40.18 8.20
N GLN A 270 28.27 39.35 9.20
CA GLN A 270 28.85 38.02 8.98
C GLN A 270 27.81 37.03 8.45
N GLU A 271 26.62 37.01 9.02
CA GLU A 271 25.48 36.21 8.55
C GLU A 271 25.13 36.56 7.10
N GLU A 272 24.99 37.87 6.80
CA GLU A 272 24.74 38.33 5.44
C GLU A 272 25.83 37.84 4.47
N THR A 273 27.09 37.89 4.89
CA THR A 273 28.23 37.46 4.07
C THR A 273 28.16 35.96 3.76
N GLN A 274 27.88 35.13 4.76
CA GLN A 274 27.75 33.66 4.59
C GLN A 274 26.62 33.33 3.61
N LEU A 275 25.44 33.94 3.78
CA LEU A 275 24.32 33.71 2.88
C LEU A 275 24.62 34.15 1.46
N ARG A 276 25.32 35.29 1.31
CA ARG A 276 25.76 35.80 0.00
C ARG A 276 26.75 34.86 -0.67
N GLU A 277 27.73 34.33 0.06
CA GLU A 277 28.69 33.36 -0.46
C GLU A 277 28.01 32.08 -0.94
N LYS A 278 27.00 31.56 -0.23
CA LYS A 278 26.18 30.39 -0.66
C LYS A 278 25.42 30.72 -1.95
N VAL A 279 24.80 31.88 -2.05
CA VAL A 279 24.07 32.30 -3.25
C VAL A 279 25.03 32.55 -4.43
N ASP A 280 26.20 33.17 -4.19
CA ASP A 280 27.20 33.43 -5.23
C ASP A 280 27.69 32.10 -5.87
N ARG A 281 27.85 31.04 -5.10
CA ARG A 281 28.16 29.68 -5.64
C ARG A 281 27.06 29.13 -6.55
N ILE A 282 25.80 29.33 -6.16
CA ILE A 282 24.66 28.95 -7.01
C ILE A 282 24.67 29.72 -8.32
N VAL A 283 24.95 31.03 -8.26
CA VAL A 283 25.09 31.88 -9.46
C VAL A 283 26.28 31.43 -10.32
N GLU A 284 27.42 31.10 -9.71
CA GLU A 284 28.63 30.65 -10.41
C GLU A 284 28.43 29.27 -11.10
N SER A 285 27.55 28.39 -10.57
CA SER A 285 27.18 27.14 -11.23
C SER A 285 26.36 27.37 -12.51
N GLY A 286 25.80 28.56 -12.69
CA GLY A 286 24.95 28.92 -13.81
C GLY A 286 23.51 28.44 -13.68
N ALA A 287 23.05 28.09 -12.47
CA ALA A 287 21.66 27.65 -12.23
C ALA A 287 20.66 28.79 -12.43
N ASP A 288 19.62 28.55 -13.19
CA ASP A 288 18.47 29.43 -13.40
C ASP A 288 17.33 29.09 -12.43
N VAL A 289 17.23 27.79 -12.02
CA VAL A 289 16.20 27.25 -11.13
C VAL A 289 16.84 26.38 -10.05
N VAL A 290 16.37 26.53 -8.80
CA VAL A 290 16.82 25.75 -7.64
C VAL A 290 15.64 25.08 -6.95
N PHE A 291 15.59 23.76 -6.98
CA PHE A 291 14.69 22.96 -6.15
C PHE A 291 15.43 22.51 -4.89
N CYS A 292 15.12 23.11 -3.75
CA CYS A 292 15.79 22.85 -2.47
C CYS A 292 14.90 22.00 -1.54
N GLN A 293 15.42 20.85 -1.06
CA GLN A 293 14.73 20.02 -0.08
C GLN A 293 14.62 20.70 1.30
N LYS A 294 15.58 21.54 1.63
CA LYS A 294 15.71 22.18 2.94
C LYS A 294 15.14 23.61 2.92
N GLY A 295 15.34 24.33 4.02
CA GLY A 295 14.98 25.73 4.14
C GLY A 295 15.88 26.66 3.32
N ILE A 296 15.34 27.82 2.98
CA ILE A 296 16.07 28.95 2.38
C ILE A 296 15.76 30.16 3.24
N ASP A 297 16.80 30.79 3.80
CA ASP A 297 16.70 32.00 4.60
C ASP A 297 16.09 33.16 3.79
N ASP A 298 15.32 34.03 4.43
CA ASP A 298 14.61 35.13 3.78
C ASP A 298 15.55 36.08 3.05
N MET A 299 16.78 36.29 3.58
CA MET A 299 17.79 37.13 2.94
C MET A 299 18.39 36.45 1.70
N ALA A 300 18.63 35.14 1.77
CA ALA A 300 19.06 34.35 0.62
C ALA A 300 17.99 34.29 -0.47
N GLN A 301 16.69 34.19 -0.12
CA GLN A 301 15.59 34.31 -1.08
C GLN A 301 15.63 35.62 -1.83
N HIS A 302 15.88 36.72 -1.10
CA HIS A 302 16.00 38.06 -1.73
C HIS A 302 17.21 38.15 -2.67
N PHE A 303 18.34 37.54 -2.33
CA PHE A 303 19.52 37.53 -3.20
C PHE A 303 19.26 36.71 -4.46
N LEU A 304 18.67 35.50 -4.34
CA LEU A 304 18.30 34.67 -5.49
C LEU A 304 17.32 35.39 -6.42
N ALA A 305 16.28 36.02 -5.86
CA ALA A 305 15.32 36.80 -6.65
C ALA A 305 15.98 37.97 -7.40
N LYS A 306 16.95 38.64 -6.78
CA LYS A 306 17.68 39.76 -7.41
C LYS A 306 18.56 39.31 -8.59
N GLU A 307 19.12 38.12 -8.51
CA GLU A 307 19.89 37.50 -9.59
C GLU A 307 18.99 36.86 -10.67
N GLY A 308 17.66 36.86 -10.46
CA GLY A 308 16.67 36.32 -11.41
C GLY A 308 16.56 34.79 -11.38
N ILE A 309 17.00 34.15 -10.29
CA ILE A 309 16.95 32.70 -10.10
C ILE A 309 15.62 32.34 -9.46
N LEU A 310 14.90 31.40 -10.05
CA LEU A 310 13.74 30.77 -9.41
C LEU A 310 14.23 29.86 -8.30
N ALA A 311 13.66 29.99 -7.09
CA ALA A 311 13.96 29.10 -5.98
C ALA A 311 12.67 28.55 -5.35
N VAL A 312 12.67 27.26 -5.11
CA VAL A 312 11.58 26.51 -4.46
C VAL A 312 12.17 25.79 -3.25
N ARG A 313 11.59 26.00 -2.06
CA ARG A 313 12.07 25.42 -0.79
C ARG A 313 11.19 24.29 -0.29
N ARG A 314 11.75 23.45 0.59
CA ARG A 314 11.04 22.34 1.24
C ARG A 314 10.37 21.40 0.25
N VAL A 315 11.04 21.15 -0.86
CA VAL A 315 10.63 20.11 -1.82
C VAL A 315 10.70 18.75 -1.11
N LYS A 316 9.70 17.91 -1.28
CA LYS A 316 9.69 16.56 -0.67
C LYS A 316 10.92 15.78 -1.18
N LYS A 317 11.47 14.88 -0.34
CA LYS A 317 12.59 14.03 -0.74
C LYS A 317 12.25 13.16 -1.95
N SER A 318 11.04 12.63 -2.01
CA SER A 318 10.50 11.87 -3.14
C SER A 318 10.53 12.69 -4.43
N ASP A 319 10.02 13.93 -4.38
CA ASP A 319 9.97 14.83 -5.54
C ASP A 319 11.38 15.17 -6.05
N LEU A 320 12.32 15.42 -5.12
CA LEU A 320 13.70 15.69 -5.51
C LEU A 320 14.37 14.46 -6.14
N SER A 321 14.07 13.25 -5.64
CA SER A 321 14.56 12.00 -6.23
C SER A 321 13.93 11.74 -7.60
N PHE A 322 12.67 12.10 -7.79
CA PHE A 322 11.98 11.97 -9.07
C PHE A 322 12.54 12.99 -10.09
N LEU A 323 12.72 14.26 -9.69
CA LEU A 323 13.37 15.28 -10.51
C LEU A 323 14.77 14.88 -10.98
N LYS A 324 15.53 14.16 -10.11
CA LYS A 324 16.82 13.58 -10.49
C LYS A 324 16.69 12.65 -11.69
N ASN A 325 15.68 11.78 -11.71
CA ASN A 325 15.45 10.85 -12.82
C ASN A 325 14.96 11.58 -14.07
N VAL A 326 14.03 12.53 -13.90
CA VAL A 326 13.47 13.33 -15.02
C VAL A 326 14.54 14.19 -15.69
N LEU A 327 15.43 14.83 -14.93
CA LEU A 327 16.43 15.75 -15.45
C LEU A 327 17.79 15.08 -15.74
N GLY A 328 18.01 13.86 -15.21
CA GLY A 328 19.35 13.26 -15.25
C GLY A 328 20.39 13.99 -14.38
N ALA A 329 19.95 14.83 -13.43
CA ALA A 329 20.80 15.69 -12.61
C ALA A 329 21.20 15.01 -11.29
N PRO A 330 22.42 15.25 -10.77
CA PRO A 330 22.75 14.83 -9.42
C PRO A 330 22.01 15.69 -8.37
N ILE A 331 21.77 15.13 -7.19
CA ILE A 331 21.33 15.89 -6.03
C ILE A 331 22.57 16.38 -5.27
N VAL A 332 22.79 17.68 -5.25
CA VAL A 332 23.90 18.31 -4.54
C VAL A 332 23.61 18.35 -3.04
N THR A 333 24.55 17.89 -2.24
CA THR A 333 24.44 17.83 -0.77
C THR A 333 25.40 18.74 -0.04
N ASP A 334 26.33 19.38 -0.76
CA ASP A 334 27.31 20.34 -0.27
C ASP A 334 27.56 21.42 -1.32
N LEU A 335 27.22 22.66 -0.99
CA LEU A 335 27.40 23.82 -1.88
C LEU A 335 28.88 24.16 -2.08
N ASP A 336 29.79 23.70 -1.21
CA ASP A 336 31.23 23.94 -1.36
C ASP A 336 31.83 23.16 -2.55
N ASP A 337 31.19 22.03 -2.90
CA ASP A 337 31.57 21.17 -4.02
C ASP A 337 30.79 21.45 -5.31
N LEU A 338 29.85 22.41 -5.29
CA LEU A 338 28.96 22.71 -6.43
C LEU A 338 29.76 23.20 -7.65
N SER A 339 29.47 22.67 -8.80
CA SER A 339 30.06 22.96 -10.08
C SER A 339 29.02 23.11 -11.21
N ALA A 340 29.42 23.59 -12.37
CA ALA A 340 28.56 23.70 -13.55
C ALA A 340 28.12 22.32 -14.12
N ASP A 341 28.78 21.22 -13.72
CA ASP A 341 28.43 19.89 -14.16
C ASP A 341 27.29 19.28 -13.27
N ASP A 342 26.89 19.97 -12.20
CA ASP A 342 25.86 19.53 -11.27
C ASP A 342 24.46 20.09 -11.60
N VAL A 343 24.35 20.89 -12.64
CA VAL A 343 23.08 21.42 -13.17
C VAL A 343 22.67 20.67 -14.42
N ALA A 344 21.38 20.42 -14.59
CA ALA A 344 20.84 19.80 -15.81
C ALA A 344 19.94 20.78 -16.57
N VAL A 345 19.86 20.58 -17.88
CA VAL A 345 18.99 21.41 -18.74
C VAL A 345 17.59 20.82 -18.78
N GLY A 346 16.58 21.66 -18.54
CA GLY A 346 15.18 21.29 -18.63
C GLY A 346 14.28 22.50 -18.85
N SER A 347 13.02 22.25 -19.22
CA SER A 347 11.99 23.29 -19.19
C SER A 347 11.35 23.35 -17.81
N VAL A 348 11.01 24.53 -17.35
CA VAL A 348 10.29 24.75 -16.09
C VAL A 348 9.21 25.78 -16.34
N SER A 349 7.96 25.44 -16.10
CA SER A 349 6.83 26.35 -16.20
C SER A 349 5.90 26.20 -15.00
N ARG A 350 5.22 27.27 -14.64
CA ARG A 350 4.21 27.27 -13.58
C ARG A 350 2.85 27.63 -14.16
N ASP A 351 1.88 26.76 -13.96
CA ASP A 351 0.50 27.12 -14.26
C ASP A 351 -0.05 28.08 -13.18
N GLU A 352 -0.67 29.19 -13.62
CA GLU A 352 -1.20 30.20 -12.70
C GLU A 352 -2.55 29.79 -12.09
N GLU A 353 -3.31 28.89 -12.73
CA GLU A 353 -4.61 28.43 -12.25
C GLU A 353 -4.45 27.34 -11.21
N ASP A 354 -3.60 26.36 -11.49
CA ASP A 354 -3.34 25.20 -10.63
C ASP A 354 -2.24 25.47 -9.59
N GLY A 355 -1.34 26.41 -9.86
CA GLY A 355 -0.21 26.73 -9.00
C GLY A 355 0.92 25.71 -9.03
N LEU A 356 0.85 24.73 -9.93
CA LEU A 356 1.80 23.63 -10.06
C LEU A 356 2.97 24.01 -10.96
N PHE A 357 4.17 23.50 -10.61
CA PHE A 357 5.33 23.55 -11.52
C PHE A 357 5.38 22.28 -12.37
N TYR A 358 5.60 22.47 -13.66
CA TYR A 358 5.85 21.44 -14.66
C TYR A 358 7.32 21.48 -15.05
N VAL A 359 8.02 20.35 -14.92
CA VAL A 359 9.46 20.25 -15.18
C VAL A 359 9.72 19.09 -16.14
N GLU A 360 10.30 19.38 -17.29
CA GLU A 360 10.64 18.37 -18.30
C GLU A 360 12.15 18.42 -18.61
N GLY A 361 12.79 17.25 -18.68
CA GLY A 361 14.17 17.10 -19.15
C GLY A 361 14.24 16.84 -20.66
N GLU A 362 15.40 17.05 -21.28
CA GLU A 362 15.59 16.80 -22.72
C GLU A 362 15.46 15.32 -23.07
N ASP A 363 15.90 14.40 -22.19
CA ASP A 363 15.84 12.94 -22.32
C ASP A 363 15.04 12.33 -21.17
N ALA A 364 13.88 12.93 -20.82
CA ALA A 364 13.09 12.57 -19.65
C ALA A 364 12.59 11.11 -19.73
N HIS A 365 12.94 10.31 -18.73
CA HIS A 365 12.42 8.95 -18.55
C HIS A 365 11.30 8.88 -17.50
N GLY A 366 10.88 10.02 -16.92
CA GLY A 366 9.85 10.09 -15.90
C GLY A 366 8.54 10.66 -16.42
N VAL A 367 7.43 10.10 -15.92
CA VAL A 367 6.08 10.59 -16.20
C VAL A 367 5.33 10.84 -14.89
N THR A 368 4.47 11.86 -14.89
CA THR A 368 3.57 12.15 -13.76
C THR A 368 2.13 11.90 -14.16
N LEU A 369 1.44 11.07 -13.40
CA LEU A 369 -0.01 10.91 -13.47
C LEU A 369 -0.65 11.92 -12.53
N LEU A 370 -1.23 12.99 -13.09
CA LEU A 370 -1.95 14.02 -12.34
C LEU A 370 -3.41 13.59 -12.19
N LEU A 371 -3.76 13.15 -10.96
CA LEU A 371 -5.12 12.74 -10.62
C LEU A 371 -5.91 13.94 -10.11
N ARG A 372 -7.09 14.12 -10.66
CA ARG A 372 -8.03 15.18 -10.28
C ARG A 372 -9.28 14.59 -9.66
N GLY A 373 -9.81 15.27 -8.65
CA GLY A 373 -11.08 14.87 -8.00
C GLY A 373 -11.80 16.05 -7.39
N SER A 374 -13.11 15.92 -7.24
CA SER A 374 -13.96 17.01 -6.74
C SER A 374 -13.73 17.33 -5.26
N THR A 375 -13.30 16.35 -4.47
CA THR A 375 -13.02 16.46 -3.02
C THR A 375 -11.82 15.62 -2.66
N GLU A 376 -11.20 15.89 -1.49
CA GLU A 376 -10.06 15.15 -0.95
C GLU A 376 -10.37 13.63 -0.85
N HIS A 377 -11.50 13.25 -0.27
CA HIS A 377 -11.88 11.83 -0.16
C HIS A 377 -12.00 11.12 -1.53
N VAL A 378 -12.52 11.82 -2.55
CA VAL A 378 -12.60 11.25 -3.91
C VAL A 378 -11.21 11.06 -4.49
N VAL A 379 -10.32 12.03 -4.29
CA VAL A 379 -8.94 11.96 -4.78
C VAL A 379 -8.17 10.82 -4.09
N ASP A 380 -8.31 10.70 -2.76
CA ASP A 380 -7.65 9.64 -1.98
C ASP A 380 -8.11 8.24 -2.41
N GLU A 381 -9.41 8.07 -2.71
CA GLU A 381 -9.93 6.80 -3.21
C GLU A 381 -9.46 6.50 -4.64
N LEU A 382 -9.41 7.53 -5.50
CA LEU A 382 -8.85 7.39 -6.85
C LEU A 382 -7.37 7.05 -6.82
N GLU A 383 -6.60 7.69 -5.94
CA GLU A 383 -5.16 7.42 -5.78
C GLU A 383 -4.93 5.97 -5.38
N ARG A 384 -5.70 5.44 -4.42
CA ARG A 384 -5.62 4.01 -4.04
C ARG A 384 -5.92 3.09 -5.22
N GLY A 385 -7.06 3.28 -5.87
CA GLY A 385 -7.45 2.44 -7.00
C GLY A 385 -6.50 2.50 -8.19
N ILE A 386 -5.86 3.65 -8.41
CA ILE A 386 -4.85 3.83 -9.46
C ILE A 386 -3.52 3.17 -9.07
N ASN A 387 -3.09 3.27 -7.82
CA ASN A 387 -1.89 2.56 -7.34
C ASN A 387 -2.06 1.04 -7.53
N ASP A 388 -3.18 0.48 -7.07
CA ASP A 388 -3.49 -0.94 -7.27
C ASP A 388 -3.47 -1.32 -8.75
N ALA A 389 -4.08 -0.50 -9.62
CA ALA A 389 -4.08 -0.75 -11.06
C ALA A 389 -2.68 -0.68 -11.69
N ILE A 390 -1.83 0.25 -11.25
CA ILE A 390 -0.43 0.37 -11.70
C ILE A 390 0.35 -0.88 -11.28
N ASP A 391 0.21 -1.34 -10.04
CA ASP A 391 0.92 -2.51 -9.54
C ASP A 391 0.49 -3.78 -10.29
N VAL A 392 -0.82 -3.97 -10.50
CA VAL A 392 -1.38 -5.10 -11.26
C VAL A 392 -0.94 -5.07 -12.72
N VAL A 393 -1.00 -3.92 -13.39
CA VAL A 393 -0.57 -3.77 -14.79
C VAL A 393 0.95 -3.98 -14.90
N SER A 394 1.74 -3.43 -13.98
CA SER A 394 3.20 -3.60 -13.95
C SER A 394 3.58 -5.06 -13.76
N THR A 395 2.89 -5.75 -12.85
CA THR A 395 3.06 -7.19 -12.63
C THR A 395 2.65 -7.98 -13.87
N THR A 396 1.53 -7.63 -14.51
CA THR A 396 1.06 -8.30 -15.74
C THR A 396 2.06 -8.17 -16.89
N VAL A 397 2.61 -6.97 -17.09
CA VAL A 397 3.61 -6.71 -18.14
C VAL A 397 4.92 -7.45 -17.86
N SER A 398 5.34 -7.51 -16.59
CA SER A 398 6.59 -8.16 -16.20
C SER A 398 6.49 -9.70 -16.17
N ASP A 399 5.36 -10.25 -15.68
CA ASP A 399 5.08 -11.68 -15.59
C ASP A 399 4.63 -12.27 -16.94
N GLY A 400 3.93 -11.49 -17.74
CA GLY A 400 3.47 -11.89 -19.09
C GLY A 400 2.33 -12.92 -19.10
N ARG A 401 1.56 -13.08 -18.00
CA ARG A 401 0.51 -14.09 -17.85
C ARG A 401 -0.77 -13.53 -17.25
N THR A 402 -1.90 -13.88 -17.85
CA THR A 402 -3.25 -13.52 -17.35
C THR A 402 -4.17 -14.73 -17.27
N ILE A 403 -5.24 -14.58 -16.53
CA ILE A 403 -6.27 -15.60 -16.28
C ILE A 403 -7.67 -14.98 -16.37
N ALA A 404 -8.67 -15.82 -16.60
CA ALA A 404 -10.07 -15.42 -16.55
C ALA A 404 -10.50 -15.13 -15.10
N GLY A 405 -11.05 -13.94 -14.85
CA GLY A 405 -11.54 -13.51 -13.54
C GLY A 405 -13.00 -13.91 -13.28
N GLY A 406 -13.66 -13.20 -12.35
CA GLY A 406 -15.07 -13.45 -12.04
C GLY A 406 -15.35 -14.80 -11.39
N GLY A 407 -14.36 -15.42 -10.74
CA GLY A 407 -14.45 -16.73 -10.10
C GLY A 407 -14.25 -17.92 -11.05
N ALA A 408 -13.91 -17.68 -12.33
CA ALA A 408 -13.67 -18.75 -13.31
C ALA A 408 -12.48 -19.62 -12.91
N ILE A 409 -11.34 -19.00 -12.59
CA ILE A 409 -10.12 -19.73 -12.21
C ILE A 409 -10.33 -20.57 -10.94
N GLU A 410 -11.06 -20.07 -9.94
CA GLU A 410 -11.32 -20.79 -8.70
C GLU A 410 -12.16 -22.05 -8.93
N VAL A 411 -13.15 -21.98 -9.81
CA VAL A 411 -13.99 -23.15 -10.15
C VAL A 411 -13.19 -24.17 -10.94
N GLU A 412 -12.38 -23.73 -11.90
CA GLU A 412 -11.50 -24.60 -12.68
C GLU A 412 -10.48 -25.31 -11.79
N LEU A 413 -9.79 -24.56 -10.92
CA LEU A 413 -8.84 -25.12 -9.96
C LEU A 413 -9.51 -26.10 -8.99
N ALA A 414 -10.71 -25.76 -8.49
CA ALA A 414 -11.46 -26.66 -7.61
C ALA A 414 -11.83 -27.98 -8.31
N SER A 415 -12.18 -27.93 -9.58
CA SER A 415 -12.45 -29.15 -10.38
C SER A 415 -11.18 -30.00 -10.52
N ARG A 416 -10.07 -29.41 -10.95
CA ARG A 416 -8.78 -30.11 -11.12
C ARG A 416 -8.23 -30.67 -9.82
N LEU A 417 -8.38 -29.92 -8.71
CA LEU A 417 -7.98 -30.39 -7.37
C LEU A 417 -8.79 -31.62 -6.91
N ARG A 418 -10.10 -31.69 -7.20
CA ARG A 418 -10.91 -32.86 -6.88
C ARG A 418 -10.46 -34.08 -7.67
N ASP A 419 -10.17 -33.92 -8.96
CA ASP A 419 -9.60 -35.00 -9.77
C ASP A 419 -8.23 -35.44 -9.27
N HIS A 420 -7.39 -34.48 -8.86
CA HIS A 420 -6.07 -34.76 -8.28
C HIS A 420 -6.17 -35.48 -6.92
N ALA A 421 -7.14 -35.12 -6.09
CA ALA A 421 -7.37 -35.71 -4.78
C ALA A 421 -7.57 -37.23 -4.86
N ASP A 422 -8.22 -37.74 -5.91
CA ASP A 422 -8.39 -39.19 -6.15
C ASP A 422 -7.05 -39.94 -6.29
N SER A 423 -5.96 -39.24 -6.61
CA SER A 423 -4.60 -39.80 -6.72
C SER A 423 -3.84 -39.84 -5.39
N ILE A 424 -4.32 -39.12 -4.36
CA ILE A 424 -3.65 -38.95 -3.07
C ILE A 424 -4.10 -40.05 -2.10
N GLU A 425 -3.11 -40.77 -1.55
CA GLU A 425 -3.37 -41.79 -0.55
C GLU A 425 -3.43 -41.19 0.86
N GLY A 426 -4.41 -41.65 1.67
CA GLY A 426 -4.47 -41.28 3.07
C GLY A 426 -5.45 -40.17 3.39
N ARG A 427 -5.32 -39.60 4.61
CA ARG A 427 -6.23 -38.55 5.09
C ARG A 427 -5.96 -37.17 4.47
N GLU A 428 -4.81 -37.01 3.85
CA GLU A 428 -4.42 -35.81 3.11
C GLU A 428 -5.35 -35.56 1.93
N GLN A 429 -5.93 -36.61 1.32
CA GLN A 429 -6.96 -36.50 0.29
C GLN A 429 -8.11 -35.60 0.72
N LEU A 430 -8.64 -35.81 1.92
CA LEU A 430 -9.78 -35.05 2.45
C LEU A 430 -9.43 -33.57 2.64
N ALA A 431 -8.16 -33.26 2.93
CA ALA A 431 -7.70 -31.87 3.04
C ALA A 431 -7.57 -31.21 1.66
N VAL A 432 -7.16 -31.95 0.62
CA VAL A 432 -7.15 -31.44 -0.76
C VAL A 432 -8.57 -31.17 -1.26
N GLU A 433 -9.54 -32.05 -0.97
CA GLU A 433 -10.95 -31.81 -1.28
C GLU A 433 -11.50 -30.56 -0.53
N ALA A 434 -11.13 -30.41 0.75
CA ALA A 434 -11.50 -29.25 1.55
C ALA A 434 -10.87 -27.94 1.03
N PHE A 435 -9.68 -28.03 0.46
CA PHE A 435 -9.04 -26.88 -0.22
C PHE A 435 -9.81 -26.49 -1.50
N ALA A 436 -10.20 -27.46 -2.31
CA ALA A 436 -11.03 -27.23 -3.48
C ALA A 436 -12.37 -26.56 -3.13
N ASP A 437 -13.00 -27.00 -2.03
CA ASP A 437 -14.24 -26.39 -1.51
C ASP A 437 -14.02 -24.94 -1.02
N ALA A 438 -12.82 -24.64 -0.48
CA ALA A 438 -12.47 -23.30 -0.05
C ALA A 438 -12.34 -22.31 -1.23
N LEU A 439 -11.79 -22.75 -2.37
CA LEU A 439 -11.69 -21.89 -3.57
C LEU A 439 -13.06 -21.44 -4.07
N GLU A 440 -14.07 -22.28 -4.00
CA GLU A 440 -15.42 -21.93 -4.44
C GLU A 440 -16.11 -20.88 -3.55
N LEU A 441 -15.48 -20.46 -2.44
CA LEU A 441 -15.94 -19.31 -1.68
C LEU A 441 -15.97 -18.05 -2.52
N VAL A 442 -14.97 -17.85 -3.40
CA VAL A 442 -14.82 -16.64 -4.21
C VAL A 442 -16.04 -16.43 -5.12
N PRO A 443 -16.39 -17.34 -6.06
CA PRO A 443 -17.59 -17.15 -6.89
C PRO A 443 -18.89 -17.10 -6.06
N ARG A 444 -19.00 -17.85 -4.96
CA ARG A 444 -20.15 -17.74 -4.06
C ARG A 444 -20.29 -16.36 -3.42
N THR A 445 -19.17 -15.77 -3.02
CA THR A 445 -19.14 -14.43 -2.42
C THR A 445 -19.49 -13.37 -3.46
N LEU A 446 -18.92 -13.45 -4.66
CA LEU A 446 -19.25 -12.54 -5.77
C LEU A 446 -20.76 -12.59 -6.08
N ALA A 447 -21.36 -13.78 -6.12
CA ALA A 447 -22.80 -13.94 -6.33
C ALA A 447 -23.63 -13.32 -5.18
N ALA A 448 -23.26 -13.63 -3.93
CA ALA A 448 -23.96 -13.10 -2.76
C ALA A 448 -23.90 -11.58 -2.69
N ASN A 449 -22.74 -10.98 -2.93
CA ASN A 449 -22.55 -9.52 -2.96
C ASN A 449 -23.34 -8.87 -4.13
N ALA A 450 -23.50 -9.60 -5.24
CA ALA A 450 -24.36 -9.17 -6.35
C ALA A 450 -25.87 -9.37 -6.10
N GLY A 451 -26.26 -9.97 -4.96
CA GLY A 451 -27.65 -10.27 -4.62
C GLY A 451 -28.25 -11.45 -5.38
N LEU A 452 -27.40 -12.35 -5.90
CA LEU A 452 -27.77 -13.55 -6.65
C LEU A 452 -27.86 -14.78 -5.72
N ASP A 453 -28.49 -15.86 -6.20
CA ASP A 453 -28.44 -17.15 -5.50
C ASP A 453 -27.07 -17.80 -5.75
N ALA A 454 -26.23 -17.79 -4.71
CA ALA A 454 -24.86 -18.30 -4.78
C ALA A 454 -24.79 -19.82 -5.02
N ILE A 455 -25.84 -20.58 -4.63
CA ILE A 455 -25.89 -22.04 -4.83
C ILE A 455 -26.22 -22.34 -6.28
N ASP A 456 -27.26 -21.73 -6.81
CA ASP A 456 -27.68 -21.93 -8.20
C ASP A 456 -26.56 -21.52 -9.15
N LEU A 457 -25.91 -20.36 -8.91
CA LEU A 457 -24.78 -19.89 -9.72
C LEU A 457 -23.61 -20.88 -9.69
N LEU A 458 -23.21 -21.38 -8.51
CA LEU A 458 -22.10 -22.33 -8.41
C LEU A 458 -22.39 -23.63 -9.18
N VAL A 459 -23.65 -24.11 -9.17
CA VAL A 459 -24.06 -25.28 -9.95
C VAL A 459 -23.92 -25.02 -11.45
N ASP A 460 -24.33 -23.83 -11.91
CA ASP A 460 -24.21 -23.45 -13.32
C ASP A 460 -22.74 -23.29 -13.76
N LEU A 461 -21.89 -22.69 -12.92
CA LEU A 461 -20.45 -22.59 -13.16
C LEU A 461 -19.79 -23.96 -13.27
N ARG A 462 -20.02 -24.85 -12.30
CA ARG A 462 -19.49 -26.22 -12.32
C ARG A 462 -19.91 -26.97 -13.59
N ALA A 463 -21.19 -26.83 -14.00
CA ALA A 463 -21.69 -27.47 -15.21
C ALA A 463 -21.02 -26.93 -16.49
N ALA A 464 -20.70 -25.62 -16.55
CA ALA A 464 -19.97 -25.02 -17.64
C ALA A 464 -18.53 -25.58 -17.72
N HIS A 465 -17.80 -25.60 -16.60
CA HIS A 465 -16.45 -26.13 -16.52
C HIS A 465 -16.36 -27.62 -16.86
N GLU A 466 -17.30 -28.44 -16.37
CA GLU A 466 -17.39 -29.86 -16.75
C GLU A 466 -17.65 -30.05 -18.26
N SER A 467 -18.27 -29.09 -18.93
CA SER A 467 -18.47 -29.12 -20.39
C SER A 467 -17.24 -28.67 -21.18
N GLY A 468 -16.19 -28.26 -20.52
CA GLY A 468 -14.90 -27.82 -21.10
C GLY A 468 -14.75 -26.31 -21.27
N ASP A 469 -15.62 -25.52 -20.65
CA ASP A 469 -15.60 -24.05 -20.71
C ASP A 469 -14.82 -23.51 -19.50
N SER A 470 -13.49 -23.58 -19.56
CA SER A 470 -12.59 -23.24 -18.45
C SER A 470 -12.52 -21.73 -18.11
N ARG A 471 -13.10 -20.87 -18.97
CA ARG A 471 -13.19 -19.42 -18.77
C ARG A 471 -14.56 -18.96 -18.29
N ALA A 472 -15.45 -19.90 -17.97
CA ALA A 472 -16.80 -19.59 -17.50
C ALA A 472 -16.75 -18.98 -16.10
N GLY A 473 -17.13 -17.73 -15.96
CA GLY A 473 -17.19 -17.01 -14.70
C GLY A 473 -18.47 -16.17 -14.58
N LEU A 474 -18.61 -15.47 -13.45
CA LEU A 474 -19.76 -14.63 -13.17
C LEU A 474 -19.59 -13.23 -13.75
N ASN A 475 -20.53 -12.80 -14.57
CA ASN A 475 -20.77 -11.38 -14.80
C ASN A 475 -21.67 -10.83 -13.67
N ALA A 476 -21.08 -10.19 -12.68
CA ALA A 476 -21.79 -9.69 -11.49
C ALA A 476 -22.80 -8.57 -11.80
N PHE A 477 -22.75 -7.94 -12.98
CA PHE A 477 -23.69 -6.90 -13.39
C PHE A 477 -24.96 -7.48 -14.00
N THR A 478 -24.83 -8.54 -14.81
CA THR A 478 -25.97 -9.19 -15.48
C THR A 478 -26.50 -10.41 -14.71
N GLY A 479 -25.65 -11.04 -13.90
CA GLY A 479 -25.95 -12.27 -13.18
C GLY A 479 -25.80 -13.54 -14.02
N ASP A 480 -25.24 -13.43 -15.22
CA ASP A 480 -25.06 -14.55 -16.14
C ASP A 480 -23.68 -15.20 -16.00
N VAL A 481 -23.60 -16.50 -16.29
CA VAL A 481 -22.35 -17.22 -16.51
C VAL A 481 -21.90 -16.96 -17.95
N VAL A 482 -20.71 -16.40 -18.13
CA VAL A 482 -20.14 -16.00 -19.42
C VAL A 482 -18.66 -16.41 -19.51
N ASP A 483 -18.10 -16.43 -20.74
CA ASP A 483 -16.63 -16.37 -20.89
C ASP A 483 -16.15 -15.01 -20.38
N THR A 484 -15.56 -15.00 -19.18
CA THR A 484 -15.17 -13.75 -18.53
C THR A 484 -13.92 -13.15 -19.16
N PHE A 485 -13.06 -13.93 -19.77
CA PHE A 485 -11.91 -13.43 -20.51
C PHE A 485 -12.36 -12.62 -21.74
N ASP A 486 -13.27 -13.19 -22.56
CA ASP A 486 -13.85 -12.50 -23.70
C ASP A 486 -14.72 -11.30 -23.28
N ALA A 487 -15.27 -11.31 -22.06
CA ALA A 487 -16.03 -10.20 -21.48
C ALA A 487 -15.14 -9.10 -20.88
N GLY A 488 -13.81 -9.22 -20.93
CA GLY A 488 -12.85 -8.24 -20.41
C GLY A 488 -12.69 -8.27 -18.88
N VAL A 489 -13.07 -9.38 -18.22
CA VAL A 489 -12.81 -9.59 -16.79
C VAL A 489 -11.60 -10.47 -16.65
N VAL A 490 -10.43 -9.85 -16.59
CA VAL A 490 -9.12 -10.51 -16.66
C VAL A 490 -8.29 -10.14 -15.44
N GLU A 491 -7.66 -11.14 -14.83
CA GLU A 491 -6.80 -11.00 -13.65
C GLU A 491 -5.36 -11.43 -13.99
N THR A 492 -4.37 -10.97 -13.23
CA THR A 492 -2.99 -11.45 -13.35
C THR A 492 -2.84 -12.83 -12.69
N ALA A 493 -2.11 -13.74 -13.36
CA ALA A 493 -1.82 -15.07 -12.83
C ALA A 493 -1.01 -14.99 -11.52
N HIS A 494 -0.06 -14.06 -11.45
CA HIS A 494 0.81 -13.84 -10.30
C HIS A 494 0.02 -13.54 -9.02
N ALA A 495 -0.96 -12.62 -9.05
CA ALA A 495 -1.77 -12.31 -7.88
C ALA A 495 -2.56 -13.51 -7.36
N LYS A 496 -3.02 -14.39 -8.27
CA LYS A 496 -3.72 -15.62 -7.89
C LYS A 496 -2.79 -16.64 -7.24
N GLU A 497 -1.62 -16.85 -7.81
CA GLU A 497 -0.59 -17.74 -7.25
C GLU A 497 -0.16 -17.27 -5.85
N GLN A 498 0.04 -15.97 -5.69
CA GLN A 498 0.39 -15.37 -4.40
C GLN A 498 -0.74 -15.52 -3.38
N ALA A 499 -2.00 -15.25 -3.76
CA ALA A 499 -3.16 -15.42 -2.88
C ALA A 499 -3.32 -16.87 -2.38
N LEU A 500 -3.09 -17.85 -3.25
CA LEU A 500 -3.11 -19.27 -2.87
C LEU A 500 -1.99 -19.62 -1.88
N SER A 501 -0.79 -19.07 -2.09
CA SER A 501 0.37 -19.27 -1.22
C SER A 501 0.14 -18.65 0.15
N SER A 502 -0.15 -17.37 0.19
CA SER A 502 -0.33 -16.58 1.42
C SER A 502 -1.49 -17.11 2.29
N ALA A 503 -2.64 -17.42 1.66
CA ALA A 503 -3.78 -18.01 2.36
C ALA A 503 -3.42 -19.38 2.97
N THR A 504 -2.66 -20.21 2.24
CA THR A 504 -2.23 -21.53 2.71
C THR A 504 -1.24 -21.42 3.86
N GLU A 505 -0.27 -20.52 3.77
CA GLU A 505 0.71 -20.29 4.82
C GLU A 505 0.06 -19.83 6.12
N ALA A 506 -0.85 -18.86 6.04
CA ALA A 506 -1.60 -18.40 7.21
C ALA A 506 -2.44 -19.51 7.85
N ALA A 507 -3.22 -20.22 7.06
CA ALA A 507 -4.03 -21.33 7.57
C ALA A 507 -3.15 -22.39 8.25
N ASN A 508 -2.01 -22.72 7.65
CA ASN A 508 -1.06 -23.68 8.21
C ASN A 508 -0.39 -23.18 9.51
N LEU A 509 -0.08 -21.89 9.61
CA LEU A 509 0.47 -21.31 10.83
C LEU A 509 -0.52 -21.37 11.97
N VAL A 510 -1.77 -21.00 11.74
CA VAL A 510 -2.85 -21.07 12.74
C VAL A 510 -3.07 -22.52 13.19
N LEU A 511 -3.11 -23.48 12.27
CA LEU A 511 -3.32 -24.91 12.57
C LEU A 511 -2.16 -25.55 13.34
N LYS A 512 -0.97 -24.97 13.33
CA LYS A 512 0.20 -25.45 14.12
C LYS A 512 0.13 -25.07 15.60
N ILE A 513 -0.72 -24.12 15.97
CA ILE A 513 -0.80 -23.62 17.34
C ILE A 513 -1.72 -24.54 18.15
N ASP A 514 -1.16 -25.26 19.12
CA ASP A 514 -1.88 -26.16 20.03
C ASP A 514 -1.93 -25.66 21.48
N ASP A 515 -1.26 -24.55 21.79
CA ASP A 515 -1.16 -24.02 23.16
C ASP A 515 -0.99 -22.50 23.13
N ILE A 516 -1.86 -21.78 23.80
CA ILE A 516 -1.80 -20.34 23.96
C ILE A 516 -1.37 -20.03 25.39
N ILE A 517 -0.23 -19.36 25.55
CA ILE A 517 0.31 -18.95 26.84
C ILE A 517 0.34 -17.42 26.88
N SER A 518 -0.62 -16.81 27.57
CA SER A 518 -0.64 -15.38 27.82
C SER A 518 0.19 -15.07 29.07
N ALA A 519 1.24 -14.27 28.96
CA ALA A 519 1.86 -13.62 30.10
C ALA A 519 0.95 -12.48 30.52
N GLY A 520 0.45 -12.50 31.76
CA GLY A 520 -0.51 -11.51 32.26
C GLY A 520 -0.08 -10.08 31.90
N ASP A 521 -1.04 -9.26 31.52
CA ASP A 521 -1.00 -7.82 31.16
C ASP A 521 0.36 -7.24 30.76
N LEU A 522 0.74 -7.39 29.51
CA LEU A 522 1.80 -6.59 28.88
C LEU A 522 1.37 -5.13 28.62
N SER A 523 0.10 -4.80 28.82
CA SER A 523 -0.46 -3.46 28.62
C SER A 523 -0.11 -2.45 29.71
N THR A 524 0.58 -2.85 30.80
CA THR A 524 0.97 -1.94 31.91
C THR A 524 2.49 -1.70 32.05
N ALA A 525 3.32 -2.18 31.13
CA ALA A 525 4.78 -2.02 31.19
C ALA A 525 5.32 -0.80 30.42
N GLY A 526 4.55 0.29 30.31
CA GLY A 526 4.93 1.52 29.62
C GLY A 526 4.57 2.80 30.36
N GLY A 527 4.84 2.92 31.67
CA GLY A 527 4.61 4.17 32.38
C GLY A 527 5.04 4.12 33.85
N ASP A 528 6.02 4.96 34.18
CA ASP A 528 6.43 5.39 35.52
C ASP A 528 7.52 4.63 36.26
N GLU A 529 8.75 4.80 35.82
CA GLU A 529 9.88 4.91 36.75
C GLU A 529 9.94 6.36 37.28
N GLU A 530 9.25 6.66 38.37
CA GLU A 530 9.70 7.72 39.29
C GLU A 530 10.04 7.10 40.64
N GLY A 531 11.31 7.15 40.96
CA GLY A 531 11.89 6.74 42.21
C GLY A 531 11.38 7.58 43.38
N GLY A 532 10.85 6.92 44.41
CA GLY A 532 10.51 7.49 45.68
C GLY A 532 10.98 6.59 46.81
N ALA A 533 12.05 6.97 47.49
CA ALA A 533 12.58 6.37 48.70
C ALA A 533 11.62 6.58 49.90
N PRO A 534 11.63 5.69 50.91
CA PRO A 534 10.70 5.70 52.01
C PRO A 534 11.15 6.61 53.16
N GLY A 535 10.24 7.38 53.74
CA GLY A 535 10.53 8.19 54.91
C GLY A 535 9.32 8.80 55.63
N GLY A 536 8.88 8.17 56.71
CA GLY A 536 8.57 8.83 57.98
C GLY A 536 7.18 9.49 58.22
N ALA A 537 6.37 8.75 58.92
CA ALA A 537 5.50 9.12 60.04
C ALA A 537 5.08 10.59 60.30
N GLY A 538 3.78 10.77 60.50
CA GLY A 538 3.30 11.64 61.59
C GLY A 538 2.29 12.73 61.25
N GLY A 539 1.07 12.59 61.73
CA GLY A 539 0.41 13.73 62.37
C GLY A 539 -0.87 14.32 61.76
N MET A 540 -1.97 13.79 62.20
CA MET A 540 -3.13 14.49 62.75
C MET A 540 -3.51 15.91 62.26
N GLY A 541 -4.80 16.04 61.90
CA GLY A 541 -5.60 17.19 62.36
C GLY A 541 -6.27 18.06 61.33
N GLY A 542 -7.59 18.03 61.22
CA GLY A 542 -8.38 19.19 61.47
C GLY A 542 -9.28 19.70 60.33
N MET A 543 -10.51 19.29 60.35
CA MET A 543 -11.75 20.10 60.36
C MET A 543 -11.87 21.39 59.52
N GLY A 544 -13.03 21.44 58.84
CA GLY A 544 -13.83 22.66 58.57
C GLY A 544 -13.86 23.04 57.08
N GLY A 545 -14.96 23.01 56.33
CA GLY A 545 -16.25 23.58 56.63
C GLY A 545 -16.54 24.72 55.66
N GLY A 546 -17.63 24.65 54.88
CA GLY A 546 -18.32 25.83 54.38
C GLY A 546 -18.34 26.02 52.86
N MET A 547 -19.38 25.59 52.20
CA MET A 547 -20.58 26.30 51.77
C MET A 547 -20.42 27.53 50.85
N GLY A 548 -21.18 27.48 49.72
CA GLY A 548 -21.79 28.60 48.98
C GLY A 548 -21.01 28.93 47.70
N GLY A 549 -21.55 29.00 46.53
CA GLY A 549 -22.88 29.23 46.08
C GLY A 549 -22.82 30.20 44.90
N MET A 550 -23.51 29.87 43.84
CA MET A 550 -24.10 30.77 42.84
C MET A 550 -23.18 31.78 42.10
N MET A 551 -22.96 31.63 40.83
CA MET A 551 -23.73 32.20 39.70
C MET A 551 -23.19 31.61 38.42
#